data_3f8898ae44acdc05a3bcfa4ea13db8d2
#
_entry.id   3f8898ae44acdc05a3bcfa4ea13db8d2
#
_cell.length_a   1.000
_cell.length_b   1.000
_cell.length_c   1.000
_cell.angle_alpha   90.00
_cell.angle_beta   90.00
_cell.angle_gamma   90.00
#
_symmetry.space_group_name_H-M   'P 1'
#
loop_
_entity.id
_entity.type
_entity.pdbx_description
1 polymer ?
#
loop_
_entity_poly.entity_id
_entity_poly.type
_entity_poly.pdbx_seq_one_letter_code
_entity_poly.pdbx_strand_id
1 'polypeptide(L)'
;MAGSKACALFVVASLFGSGLAAAAEQPSAAQMMDDLMYGRGPVGGPFTLTDQTGKQRSDTDFRGKLMIVYFGYTYCPDVCPTDLMAITQALDALGPAAGEVQPVFITIDPERDTKVLADYVSAFHHSLVGLTGSLDEIRKVANSYKAFYVKVQDERSGDYSIDHAGVIYLMGRNGEYLGFMPPQTNPNRLTEVLRKSLAK
;
A
#
# COMPACT_ATOMS: atom_id res chain seq x y z
N MET A 1 -66.35 51.34 -22.21
CA MET A 1 -65.84 50.91 -20.89
C MET A 1 -64.91 49.72 -21.14
N ALA A 2 -63.65 50.02 -21.27
CA ALA A 2 -62.62 49.02 -21.62
C ALA A 2 -61.78 48.69 -20.35
N GLY A 3 -61.83 47.42 -19.94
CA GLY A 3 -61.02 46.88 -18.83
C GLY A 3 -59.79 46.19 -19.32
N SER A 4 -58.66 46.83 -19.16
CA SER A 4 -57.34 46.25 -19.49
C SER A 4 -56.90 45.32 -18.38
N LYS A 5 -56.69 44.03 -18.70
CA LYS A 5 -56.05 43.05 -17.77
C LYS A 5 -54.56 42.98 -18.07
N ALA A 6 -53.74 43.48 -17.16
CA ALA A 6 -52.31 43.33 -17.19
C ALA A 6 -51.92 41.90 -16.75
N CYS A 7 -51.23 41.18 -17.64
CA CYS A 7 -50.66 39.86 -17.36
C CYS A 7 -49.23 40.03 -16.85
N ALA A 8 -48.97 39.74 -15.57
CA ALA A 8 -47.67 39.77 -15.00
C ALA A 8 -46.92 38.45 -15.29
N LEU A 9 -45.85 38.52 -16.10
CA LEU A 9 -44.93 37.41 -16.30
C LEU A 9 -43.96 37.32 -15.10
N PHE A 10 -44.06 36.25 -14.34
CA PHE A 10 -43.04 35.89 -13.35
C PHE A 10 -41.92 35.09 -14.08
N VAL A 11 -40.76 35.71 -14.22
CA VAL A 11 -39.54 35.04 -14.66
C VAL A 11 -38.92 34.41 -13.43
N VAL A 12 -39.01 33.07 -13.32
CA VAL A 12 -38.26 32.31 -12.29
C VAL A 12 -36.85 32.05 -12.84
N ALA A 13 -35.88 32.80 -12.33
CA ALA A 13 -34.48 32.59 -12.60
C ALA A 13 -33.98 31.40 -11.77
N SER A 14 -33.85 30.23 -12.39
CA SER A 14 -33.22 29.03 -11.80
C SER A 14 -31.71 29.20 -11.78
N LEU A 15 -31.14 29.54 -10.63
CA LEU A 15 -29.70 29.52 -10.38
C LEU A 15 -29.24 28.07 -10.23
N PHE A 16 -28.81 27.45 -11.32
CA PHE A 16 -28.03 26.22 -11.27
C PHE A 16 -26.61 26.55 -10.77
N GLY A 17 -26.42 26.40 -9.46
CA GLY A 17 -25.10 26.43 -8.87
C GLY A 17 -24.33 25.15 -9.26
N SER A 18 -23.48 25.23 -10.29
CA SER A 18 -22.51 24.18 -10.62
C SER A 18 -21.46 24.15 -9.52
N GLY A 19 -21.69 23.32 -8.48
CA GLY A 19 -20.63 22.98 -7.52
C GLY A 19 -19.57 22.16 -8.25
N LEU A 20 -18.46 22.79 -8.64
CA LEU A 20 -17.24 22.05 -8.97
C LEU A 20 -16.77 21.36 -7.67
N ALA A 21 -17.00 20.05 -7.60
CA ALA A 21 -16.32 19.22 -6.62
C ALA A 21 -14.81 19.28 -6.97
N ALA A 22 -14.04 20.00 -6.14
CA ALA A 22 -12.59 19.99 -6.24
C ALA A 22 -12.14 18.54 -6.03
N ALA A 23 -11.62 17.89 -7.08
CA ALA A 23 -10.95 16.61 -6.95
C ALA A 23 -9.80 16.83 -5.96
N ALA A 24 -9.82 16.11 -4.84
CA ALA A 24 -8.73 16.15 -3.87
C ALA A 24 -7.44 15.73 -4.59
N GLU A 25 -6.49 16.66 -4.71
CA GLU A 25 -5.21 16.41 -5.36
C GLU A 25 -4.46 15.33 -4.58
N GLN A 26 -4.03 14.28 -5.28
CA GLN A 26 -3.29 13.18 -4.65
C GLN A 26 -1.93 13.72 -4.16
N PRO A 27 -1.49 13.38 -2.93
CA PRO A 27 -0.20 13.85 -2.43
C PRO A 27 0.94 13.37 -3.33
N SER A 28 1.93 14.23 -3.57
CA SER A 28 3.11 13.87 -4.35
C SER A 28 3.98 12.81 -3.64
N ALA A 29 4.82 12.09 -4.39
CA ALA A 29 5.79 11.14 -3.82
C ALA A 29 6.68 11.79 -2.75
N ALA A 30 7.13 13.02 -3.00
CA ALA A 30 7.94 13.78 -2.06
C ALA A 30 7.17 14.08 -0.76
N GLN A 31 5.90 14.41 -0.86
CA GLN A 31 5.06 14.69 0.29
C GLN A 31 4.76 13.43 1.11
N MET A 32 4.49 12.29 0.44
CA MET A 32 4.32 11.00 1.11
C MET A 32 5.59 10.57 1.84
N MET A 33 6.77 10.70 1.22
CA MET A 33 8.05 10.37 1.84
C MET A 33 8.35 11.28 3.04
N ASP A 34 8.08 12.56 2.92
CA ASP A 34 8.24 13.54 3.98
C ASP A 34 7.32 13.23 5.19
N ASP A 35 6.08 12.85 4.93
CA ASP A 35 5.14 12.39 5.96
C ASP A 35 5.64 11.14 6.69
N LEU A 36 6.22 10.16 5.94
CA LEU A 36 6.82 8.96 6.53
C LEU A 36 8.02 9.30 7.41
N MET A 37 8.95 10.12 6.91
CA MET A 37 10.19 10.46 7.60
C MET A 37 9.95 11.25 8.88
N TYR A 38 8.98 12.14 8.88
CA TYR A 38 8.69 13.02 10.02
C TYR A 38 7.46 12.58 10.82
N GLY A 39 6.90 11.40 10.54
CA GLY A 39 5.75 10.85 11.25
C GLY A 39 4.50 11.76 11.17
N ARG A 40 4.34 12.48 10.04
CA ARG A 40 3.19 13.37 9.87
C ARG A 40 1.95 12.58 9.47
N GLY A 41 0.96 12.58 10.35
CA GLY A 41 -0.29 11.85 10.20
C GLY A 41 -0.14 10.33 10.39
N PRO A 42 -1.26 9.60 10.37
CA PRO A 42 -1.26 8.16 10.55
C PRO A 42 -0.63 7.45 9.33
N VAL A 43 0.14 6.40 9.61
CA VAL A 43 0.66 5.45 8.62
C VAL A 43 0.09 4.08 8.92
N GLY A 44 -0.43 3.40 7.89
CA GLY A 44 -1.19 2.16 8.05
C GLY A 44 -2.65 2.42 8.35
N GLY A 45 -3.39 1.39 8.64
CA GLY A 45 -4.82 1.44 8.94
C GLY A 45 -5.52 0.13 8.60
N PRO A 46 -6.83 0.06 8.82
CA PRO A 46 -7.59 -1.15 8.55
C PRO A 46 -7.65 -1.43 7.04
N PHE A 47 -7.49 -2.70 6.70
CA PHE A 47 -7.68 -3.20 5.34
C PHE A 47 -8.37 -4.56 5.36
N THR A 48 -8.96 -4.92 4.23
CA THR A 48 -9.39 -6.28 3.92
C THR A 48 -8.97 -6.56 2.50
N LEU A 49 -8.12 -7.55 2.29
CA LEU A 49 -7.57 -7.97 1.02
C LEU A 49 -7.67 -9.49 0.87
N THR A 50 -7.39 -10.00 -0.31
CA THR A 50 -7.38 -11.44 -0.59
C THR A 50 -5.95 -11.96 -0.55
N ASP A 51 -5.69 -13.05 0.19
CA ASP A 51 -4.37 -13.65 0.21
C ASP A 51 -4.12 -14.54 -1.03
N GLN A 52 -2.88 -15.01 -1.19
CA GLN A 52 -2.45 -15.86 -2.30
C GLN A 52 -3.20 -17.20 -2.40
N THR A 53 -3.98 -17.57 -1.38
CA THR A 53 -4.82 -18.79 -1.37
C THR A 53 -6.28 -18.50 -1.70
N GLY A 54 -6.64 -17.24 -1.93
CA GLY A 54 -8.00 -16.79 -2.19
C GLY A 54 -8.82 -16.47 -0.93
N LYS A 55 -8.21 -16.51 0.27
CA LYS A 55 -8.89 -16.21 1.52
C LYS A 55 -8.85 -14.70 1.80
N GLN A 56 -9.98 -14.16 2.29
CA GLN A 56 -10.03 -12.79 2.80
C GLN A 56 -9.19 -12.66 4.08
N ARG A 57 -8.35 -11.63 4.13
CA ARG A 57 -7.49 -11.28 5.25
C ARG A 57 -7.66 -9.82 5.62
N SER A 58 -7.77 -9.55 6.89
CA SER A 58 -7.79 -8.18 7.43
C SER A 58 -6.49 -7.87 8.17
N ASP A 59 -6.22 -6.59 8.40
CA ASP A 59 -5.08 -6.16 9.22
C ASP A 59 -5.11 -6.78 10.63
N THR A 60 -6.30 -7.05 11.16
CA THR A 60 -6.48 -7.65 12.48
C THR A 60 -6.06 -9.12 12.54
N ASP A 61 -6.02 -9.85 11.40
CA ASP A 61 -5.55 -11.24 11.33
C ASP A 61 -4.05 -11.38 11.65
N PHE A 62 -3.32 -10.28 11.59
CA PHE A 62 -1.88 -10.22 11.82
C PHE A 62 -1.50 -9.67 13.21
N ARG A 63 -2.50 -9.33 14.04
CA ARG A 63 -2.26 -8.83 15.40
C ARG A 63 -1.55 -9.85 16.28
N GLY A 64 -0.83 -9.35 17.27
CA GLY A 64 0.01 -10.17 18.16
C GLY A 64 1.41 -10.44 17.65
N LYS A 65 1.69 -10.16 16.36
CA LYS A 65 3.03 -10.26 15.77
C LYS A 65 3.53 -8.88 15.30
N LEU A 66 4.83 -8.70 15.25
CA LEU A 66 5.39 -7.62 14.43
C LEU A 66 5.04 -7.90 12.97
N MET A 67 4.60 -6.89 12.23
CA MET A 67 4.31 -7.06 10.81
C MET A 67 5.32 -6.26 9.97
N ILE A 68 5.93 -6.92 9.01
CA ILE A 68 6.71 -6.28 7.94
C ILE A 68 5.78 -6.17 6.75
N VAL A 69 5.53 -4.95 6.24
CA VAL A 69 4.72 -4.75 5.04
C VAL A 69 5.58 -4.19 3.92
N TYR A 70 5.49 -4.82 2.76
CA TYR A 70 6.19 -4.41 1.56
C TYR A 70 5.21 -4.30 0.38
N PHE A 71 5.19 -3.15 -0.26
CA PHE A 71 4.42 -2.91 -1.48
C PHE A 71 5.32 -3.11 -2.70
N GLY A 72 4.90 -3.98 -3.61
CA GLY A 72 5.68 -4.30 -4.80
C GLY A 72 4.85 -4.99 -5.86
N TYR A 73 5.48 -5.48 -6.92
CA TYR A 73 4.83 -6.25 -7.97
C TYR A 73 5.75 -7.37 -8.48
N THR A 74 5.14 -8.45 -9.00
CA THR A 74 5.89 -9.68 -9.33
C THR A 74 6.79 -9.52 -10.55
N TYR A 75 6.46 -8.60 -11.44
CA TYR A 75 7.24 -8.29 -12.65
C TYR A 75 8.35 -7.25 -12.44
N CYS A 76 8.60 -6.84 -11.19
CA CYS A 76 9.71 -5.94 -10.86
C CYS A 76 11.04 -6.64 -11.10
N PRO A 77 11.94 -6.10 -11.96
CA PRO A 77 13.15 -6.81 -12.34
C PRO A 77 14.29 -6.70 -11.32
N ASP A 78 14.20 -5.84 -10.31
CA ASP A 78 15.34 -5.46 -9.47
C ASP A 78 14.99 -5.30 -7.99
N VAL A 79 14.39 -4.19 -7.60
CA VAL A 79 14.27 -3.79 -6.19
C VAL A 79 13.39 -4.74 -5.38
N CYS A 80 12.24 -5.19 -5.93
CA CYS A 80 11.32 -6.06 -5.18
C CYS A 80 11.94 -7.40 -4.78
N PRO A 81 12.54 -8.19 -5.70
CA PRO A 81 13.18 -9.45 -5.30
C PRO A 81 14.36 -9.22 -4.36
N THR A 82 15.13 -8.14 -4.53
CA THR A 82 16.24 -7.79 -3.64
C THR A 82 15.76 -7.53 -2.21
N ASP A 83 14.72 -6.73 -2.04
CA ASP A 83 14.17 -6.42 -0.72
C ASP A 83 13.49 -7.62 -0.05
N LEU A 84 12.73 -8.42 -0.82
CA LEU A 84 12.13 -9.65 -0.31
C LEU A 84 13.19 -10.68 0.12
N MET A 85 14.31 -10.76 -0.60
CA MET A 85 15.44 -11.60 -0.19
C MET A 85 16.09 -11.08 1.09
N ALA A 86 16.23 -9.75 1.25
CA ALA A 86 16.73 -9.16 2.49
C ALA A 86 15.80 -9.44 3.68
N ILE A 87 14.49 -9.38 3.47
CA ILE A 87 13.48 -9.75 4.49
C ILE A 87 13.62 -11.23 4.85
N THR A 88 13.74 -12.13 3.86
CA THR A 88 13.94 -13.56 4.07
C THR A 88 15.19 -13.82 4.92
N GLN A 89 16.34 -13.28 4.54
CA GLN A 89 17.59 -13.45 5.27
C GLN A 89 17.51 -12.89 6.70
N ALA A 90 16.80 -11.79 6.91
CA ALA A 90 16.60 -11.25 8.24
C ALA A 90 15.74 -12.17 9.12
N LEU A 91 14.68 -12.78 8.56
CA LEU A 91 13.84 -13.75 9.25
C LEU A 91 14.63 -15.02 9.59
N ASP A 92 15.41 -15.58 8.66
CA ASP A 92 16.27 -16.73 8.89
C ASP A 92 17.27 -16.47 10.03
N ALA A 93 17.87 -15.26 10.06
CA ALA A 93 18.80 -14.86 11.10
C ALA A 93 18.16 -14.63 12.49
N LEU A 94 16.85 -14.44 12.55
CA LEU A 94 16.10 -14.41 13.83
C LEU A 94 15.93 -15.81 14.44
N GLY A 95 16.02 -16.87 13.65
CA GLY A 95 15.79 -18.23 14.11
C GLY A 95 14.36 -18.41 14.69
N PRO A 96 14.20 -19.03 15.87
CA PRO A 96 12.87 -19.25 16.45
C PRO A 96 12.02 -17.99 16.67
N ALA A 97 12.66 -16.83 16.87
CA ALA A 97 11.96 -15.56 17.04
C ALA A 97 11.29 -15.06 15.74
N ALA A 98 11.64 -15.60 14.57
CA ALA A 98 10.94 -15.30 13.32
C ALA A 98 9.44 -15.63 13.38
N GLY A 99 9.04 -16.61 14.21
CA GLY A 99 7.64 -16.94 14.44
C GLY A 99 6.79 -15.79 15.01
N GLU A 100 7.43 -14.79 15.61
CA GLU A 100 6.78 -13.60 16.14
C GLU A 100 6.71 -12.44 15.12
N VAL A 101 7.23 -12.64 13.91
CA VAL A 101 7.20 -11.66 12.81
C VAL A 101 6.33 -12.19 11.68
N GLN A 102 5.46 -11.35 11.14
CA GLN A 102 4.64 -11.66 9.97
C GLN A 102 5.06 -10.80 8.80
N PRO A 103 5.78 -11.35 7.81
CA PRO A 103 6.04 -10.65 6.56
C PRO A 103 4.79 -10.69 5.66
N VAL A 104 4.48 -9.55 5.07
CA VAL A 104 3.33 -9.33 4.18
C VAL A 104 3.79 -8.59 2.93
N PHE A 105 3.54 -9.18 1.78
CA PHE A 105 3.71 -8.56 0.47
C PHE A 105 2.34 -8.11 -0.04
N ILE A 106 2.16 -6.85 -0.36
CA ILE A 106 0.94 -6.32 -0.96
C ILE A 106 1.23 -5.93 -2.40
N THR A 107 0.58 -6.62 -3.35
CA THR A 107 0.78 -6.26 -4.76
C THR A 107 0.19 -4.90 -5.08
N ILE A 108 0.95 -4.11 -5.85
CA ILE A 108 0.48 -2.86 -6.45
C ILE A 108 0.06 -3.03 -7.91
N ASP A 109 0.12 -4.28 -8.41
CA ASP A 109 -0.31 -4.66 -9.76
C ASP A 109 -1.22 -5.89 -9.77
N PRO A 110 -2.40 -5.80 -9.16
CA PRO A 110 -3.29 -6.95 -9.01
C PRO A 110 -3.74 -7.55 -10.35
N GLU A 111 -3.69 -6.79 -11.43
CA GLU A 111 -4.11 -7.24 -12.76
C GLU A 111 -3.17 -8.33 -13.31
N ARG A 112 -1.86 -8.16 -13.15
CA ARG A 112 -0.85 -9.14 -13.59
C ARG A 112 -0.53 -10.17 -12.51
N ASP A 113 -0.46 -9.73 -11.25
CA ASP A 113 0.11 -10.51 -10.15
C ASP A 113 -0.81 -11.57 -9.57
N THR A 114 -2.14 -11.35 -9.55
CA THR A 114 -3.07 -12.23 -8.83
C THR A 114 -2.90 -13.71 -9.16
N LYS A 115 -2.60 -14.04 -10.43
CA LYS A 115 -2.46 -15.43 -10.89
C LYS A 115 -1.14 -16.08 -10.49
N VAL A 116 -0.09 -15.29 -10.27
CA VAL A 116 1.28 -15.76 -10.02
C VAL A 116 1.73 -15.50 -8.59
N LEU A 117 0.91 -14.81 -7.79
CA LEU A 117 1.26 -14.35 -6.45
C LEU A 117 1.64 -15.49 -5.51
N ALA A 118 0.95 -16.62 -5.59
CA ALA A 118 1.22 -17.79 -4.73
C ALA A 118 2.63 -18.34 -4.99
N ASP A 119 2.98 -18.54 -6.25
CA ASP A 119 4.30 -19.05 -6.64
C ASP A 119 5.38 -18.01 -6.30
N TYR A 120 5.13 -16.74 -6.56
CA TYR A 120 6.07 -15.66 -6.28
C TYR A 120 6.44 -15.58 -4.80
N VAL A 121 5.47 -15.48 -3.90
CA VAL A 121 5.76 -15.34 -2.45
C VAL A 121 6.38 -16.60 -1.86
N SER A 122 6.02 -17.79 -2.38
CA SER A 122 6.58 -19.06 -1.92
C SER A 122 8.08 -19.21 -2.23
N ALA A 123 8.58 -18.50 -3.25
CA ALA A 123 9.98 -18.51 -3.63
C ALA A 123 10.90 -17.77 -2.63
N PHE A 124 10.36 -17.00 -1.70
CA PHE A 124 11.14 -16.23 -0.73
C PHE A 124 11.14 -16.86 0.66
N HIS A 125 10.03 -16.78 1.36
CA HIS A 125 9.97 -17.31 2.73
C HIS A 125 8.61 -17.98 2.99
N HIS A 126 8.60 -19.13 3.66
CA HIS A 126 7.38 -19.92 3.92
C HIS A 126 6.28 -19.17 4.70
N SER A 127 6.66 -18.18 5.51
CA SER A 127 5.71 -17.35 6.27
C SER A 127 5.27 -16.08 5.53
N LEU A 128 5.82 -15.80 4.35
CA LEU A 128 5.44 -14.61 3.57
C LEU A 128 4.01 -14.74 3.06
N VAL A 129 3.16 -13.82 3.44
CA VAL A 129 1.79 -13.73 2.96
C VAL A 129 1.73 -12.71 1.83
N GLY A 130 1.24 -13.14 0.67
CA GLY A 130 0.97 -12.25 -0.48
C GLY A 130 -0.49 -11.81 -0.45
N LEU A 131 -0.74 -10.52 -0.55
CA LEU A 131 -2.07 -9.94 -0.57
C LEU A 131 -2.34 -9.26 -1.91
N THR A 132 -3.57 -9.45 -2.40
CA THR A 132 -4.10 -8.83 -3.61
C THR A 132 -5.53 -8.34 -3.37
N GLY A 133 -6.10 -7.63 -4.33
CA GLY A 133 -7.46 -7.13 -4.27
C GLY A 133 -7.84 -6.41 -5.57
N SER A 134 -8.94 -5.69 -5.57
CA SER A 134 -9.26 -4.76 -6.65
C SER A 134 -8.29 -3.59 -6.69
N LEU A 135 -8.17 -2.92 -7.83
CA LEU A 135 -7.34 -1.70 -7.95
C LEU A 135 -7.69 -0.64 -6.90
N ASP A 136 -8.96 -0.49 -6.57
CA ASP A 136 -9.43 0.50 -5.59
C ASP A 136 -9.05 0.10 -4.15
N GLU A 137 -9.16 -1.19 -3.80
CA GLU A 137 -8.72 -1.70 -2.49
C GLU A 137 -7.21 -1.52 -2.34
N ILE A 138 -6.41 -1.88 -3.34
CA ILE A 138 -4.96 -1.70 -3.34
C ILE A 138 -4.59 -0.22 -3.22
N ARG A 139 -5.23 0.67 -4.00
CA ARG A 139 -5.00 2.12 -3.92
C ARG A 139 -5.30 2.66 -2.54
N LYS A 140 -6.42 2.24 -1.94
CA LYS A 140 -6.83 2.67 -0.59
C LYS A 140 -5.81 2.26 0.46
N VAL A 141 -5.34 1.02 0.43
CA VAL A 141 -4.33 0.52 1.38
C VAL A 141 -2.99 1.20 1.14
N ALA A 142 -2.52 1.32 -0.09
CA ALA A 142 -1.27 2.01 -0.41
C ALA A 142 -1.29 3.47 0.08
N ASN A 143 -2.39 4.19 -0.13
CA ASN A 143 -2.55 5.55 0.37
C ASN A 143 -2.50 5.62 1.91
N SER A 144 -3.10 4.68 2.63
CA SER A 144 -3.05 4.64 4.09
C SER A 144 -1.64 4.39 4.63
N TYR A 145 -0.83 3.65 3.90
CA TYR A 145 0.59 3.42 4.20
C TYR A 145 1.53 4.50 3.64
N LYS A 146 1.02 5.51 2.92
CA LYS A 146 1.84 6.49 2.18
C LYS A 146 2.77 5.81 1.15
N ALA A 147 2.37 4.66 0.64
CA ALA A 147 3.11 3.89 -0.35
C ALA A 147 2.87 4.49 -1.74
N PHE A 148 3.84 5.24 -2.22
CA PHE A 148 3.79 5.83 -3.57
C PHE A 148 4.07 4.76 -4.63
N TYR A 149 3.26 4.75 -5.68
CA TYR A 149 3.51 4.00 -6.91
C TYR A 149 2.81 4.65 -8.12
N VAL A 150 3.40 4.47 -9.30
CA VAL A 150 2.84 4.97 -10.57
C VAL A 150 3.20 4.03 -11.72
N LYS A 151 2.23 3.72 -12.59
CA LYS A 151 2.47 2.97 -13.84
C LYS A 151 3.20 3.86 -14.84
N VAL A 152 4.29 3.34 -15.41
CA VAL A 152 5.09 3.99 -16.44
C VAL A 152 5.04 3.14 -17.70
N GLN A 153 4.41 3.65 -18.75
CA GLN A 153 4.30 2.96 -20.03
C GLN A 153 5.65 2.93 -20.76
N ASP A 154 6.02 1.78 -21.31
CA ASP A 154 7.11 1.68 -22.26
C ASP A 154 6.54 1.74 -23.69
N GLU A 155 6.69 2.88 -24.33
CA GLU A 155 6.16 3.10 -25.70
C GLU A 155 6.75 2.13 -26.74
N ARG A 156 7.92 1.53 -26.46
CA ARG A 156 8.61 0.64 -27.41
C ARG A 156 8.12 -0.80 -27.33
N SER A 157 7.84 -1.30 -26.12
CA SER A 157 7.38 -2.68 -25.91
C SER A 157 5.85 -2.80 -25.86
N GLY A 158 5.12 -1.69 -25.59
CA GLY A 158 3.70 -1.71 -25.29
C GLY A 158 3.35 -2.27 -23.91
N ASP A 159 4.37 -2.56 -23.09
CA ASP A 159 4.25 -3.01 -21.71
C ASP A 159 4.43 -1.83 -20.73
N TYR A 160 4.35 -2.07 -19.44
CA TYR A 160 4.57 -1.06 -18.42
C TYR A 160 5.41 -1.59 -17.26
N SER A 161 6.16 -0.70 -16.64
CA SER A 161 6.74 -0.87 -15.31
C SER A 161 5.94 -0.10 -14.27
N ILE A 162 6.26 -0.32 -12.99
CA ILE A 162 5.67 0.47 -11.91
C ILE A 162 6.81 1.04 -11.06
N ASP A 163 6.92 2.36 -11.09
CA ASP A 163 7.80 3.07 -10.17
C ASP A 163 7.15 3.09 -8.80
N HIS A 164 7.87 2.68 -7.76
CA HIS A 164 7.38 2.67 -6.39
C HIS A 164 8.50 2.95 -5.39
N ALA A 165 8.12 3.33 -4.17
CA ALA A 165 9.08 3.77 -3.16
C ALA A 165 9.98 2.66 -2.60
N GLY A 166 9.64 1.37 -2.76
CA GLY A 166 10.41 0.23 -2.25
C GLY A 166 10.61 0.22 -0.72
N VAL A 167 9.74 0.86 0.02
CA VAL A 167 9.85 1.03 1.47
C VAL A 167 9.41 -0.24 2.20
N ILE A 168 10.19 -0.68 3.17
CA ILE A 168 9.84 -1.79 4.08
C ILE A 168 9.24 -1.20 5.36
N TYR A 169 7.93 -1.34 5.55
CA TYR A 169 7.23 -0.82 6.73
C TYR A 169 7.34 -1.80 7.89
N LEU A 170 7.51 -1.27 9.11
CA LEU A 170 7.47 -2.03 10.34
C LEU A 170 6.27 -1.59 11.18
N MET A 171 5.39 -2.55 11.47
CA MET A 171 4.19 -2.34 12.28
C MET A 171 4.28 -3.16 13.56
N GLY A 172 3.84 -2.57 14.65
CA GLY A 172 3.80 -3.22 15.95
C GLY A 172 2.70 -4.28 16.09
N ARG A 173 2.71 -4.98 17.21
CA ARG A 173 1.79 -6.09 17.48
C ARG A 173 0.31 -5.69 17.49
N ASN A 174 0.02 -4.43 17.78
CA ASN A 174 -1.33 -3.86 17.75
C ASN A 174 -1.61 -3.10 16.43
N GLY A 175 -0.67 -3.16 15.46
CA GLY A 175 -0.76 -2.53 14.16
C GLY A 175 -0.41 -1.04 14.14
N GLU A 176 0.22 -0.55 15.19
CA GLU A 176 0.80 0.78 15.25
C GLU A 176 2.04 0.86 14.34
N TYR A 177 2.23 2.01 13.70
CA TYR A 177 3.41 2.25 12.89
C TYR A 177 4.64 2.46 13.76
N LEU A 178 5.69 1.66 13.56
CA LEU A 178 6.96 1.75 14.30
C LEU A 178 8.05 2.46 13.50
N GLY A 179 7.95 2.50 12.19
CA GLY A 179 8.92 3.10 11.30
C GLY A 179 9.03 2.38 9.97
N PHE A 180 10.03 2.74 9.19
CA PHE A 180 10.34 2.08 7.92
C PHE A 180 11.82 1.89 7.73
N MET A 181 12.17 0.99 6.81
CA MET A 181 13.52 0.82 6.30
C MET A 181 13.53 1.20 4.81
N PRO A 182 14.56 1.91 4.33
CA PRO A 182 14.69 2.25 2.91
C PRO A 182 14.87 1.01 2.04
N PRO A 183 14.62 1.10 0.73
CA PRO A 183 14.90 0.01 -0.20
C PRO A 183 16.37 -0.41 -0.13
N GLN A 184 16.65 -1.67 -0.45
CA GLN A 184 17.98 -2.28 -0.43
C GLN A 184 18.66 -2.21 0.96
N THR A 185 17.85 -2.22 2.03
CA THR A 185 18.36 -2.30 3.40
C THR A 185 19.14 -3.59 3.61
N ASN A 186 20.35 -3.47 4.17
CA ASN A 186 21.18 -4.61 4.52
C ASN A 186 20.43 -5.57 5.47
N PRO A 187 20.40 -6.90 5.19
CA PRO A 187 19.68 -7.88 6.01
C PRO A 187 20.08 -7.89 7.48
N ASN A 188 21.37 -7.70 7.80
CA ASN A 188 21.83 -7.64 9.17
C ASN A 188 21.24 -6.44 9.93
N ARG A 189 21.11 -5.30 9.24
CA ARG A 189 20.47 -4.11 9.82
C ARG A 189 19.00 -4.34 10.07
N LEU A 190 18.30 -4.98 9.13
CA LEU A 190 16.89 -5.35 9.30
C LEU A 190 16.73 -6.31 10.47
N THR A 191 17.58 -7.35 10.59
CA THR A 191 17.59 -8.28 11.71
C THR A 191 17.78 -7.57 13.06
N GLU A 192 18.71 -6.63 13.13
CA GLU A 192 18.95 -5.83 14.35
C GLU A 192 17.71 -5.04 14.77
N VAL A 193 17.06 -4.36 13.81
CA VAL A 193 15.84 -3.58 14.06
C VAL A 193 14.71 -4.50 14.53
N LEU A 194 14.52 -5.65 13.90
CA LEU A 194 13.50 -6.62 14.31
C LEU A 194 13.73 -7.14 15.72
N ARG A 195 14.97 -7.54 16.07
CA ARG A 195 15.32 -7.97 17.44
C ARG A 195 15.01 -6.91 18.49
N LYS A 196 15.36 -5.65 18.22
CA LYS A 196 15.05 -4.53 19.11
C LYS A 196 13.56 -4.29 19.28
N SER A 197 12.79 -4.48 18.21
CA SER A 197 11.34 -4.29 18.24
C SER A 197 10.61 -5.45 18.93
N LEU A 198 11.13 -6.68 18.82
CA LEU A 198 10.58 -7.85 19.52
C LEU A 198 10.83 -7.81 21.05
N ALA A 199 11.86 -7.09 21.49
CA ALA A 199 12.22 -6.97 22.91
C ALA A 199 11.41 -5.93 23.68
N LYS A 200 10.53 -5.18 22.98
CA LYS A 200 9.65 -4.16 23.58
C LYS A 200 8.27 -4.73 23.88
#